data_872854b3f65e03df9d19516cca9ea9f6
#
_entry.id   872854b3f65e03df9d19516cca9ea9f6
#
_cell.length_a   1.000
_cell.length_b   1.000
_cell.length_c   1.000
_cell.angle_alpha   90.00
_cell.angle_beta   90.00
_cell.angle_gamma   90.00
#
_symmetry.space_group_name_H-M   'P 1'
#
loop_
_entity.id
_entity.type
_entity.pdbx_description
1 polymer ?
#
loop_
_entity_poly.entity_id
_entity_poly.type
_entity_poly.pdbx_seq_one_letter_code
_entity_poly.pdbx_strand_id
1 'polypeptide(L)'
;MEQCRKAGKSHWYHETQSTMSSQTPLSLMPEAAYVNDRFLLDLTVAETALTPFESWLKPARQLADVLFPRTVLNDRLHTFSAYERMSTALTAAQVFGVQRLCRYYAARLAPLPGPDASRESNQRLAQITQYARQLAGSPSVINTRAREQLAEVGLTARDTVLINQIIGFIGFQARVAAIFQAFCRLPVRELPGQEMQRFARAARFQNPQTIWRPAASLVEYPPAHTKVRRQYSSSQCQMMAPVLMRDPSSFALLERILTSTLHTASPPSLHPLITLLTSRIN
;
A
#
# COMPACT_ATOMS: atom_id res chain seq x y z
N MET A 1 -36.76 7.56 35.62
CA MET A 1 -35.30 7.44 35.84
C MET A 1 -34.65 7.30 34.47
N GLU A 2 -34.24 8.41 33.88
CA GLU A 2 -33.53 8.48 32.62
C GLU A 2 -32.02 8.29 32.85
N GLN A 3 -31.47 7.19 32.34
CA GLN A 3 -30.03 6.98 32.35
C GLN A 3 -29.43 7.71 31.15
N CYS A 4 -28.75 8.81 31.47
CA CYS A 4 -27.93 9.56 30.54
C CYS A 4 -26.77 8.69 30.05
N ARG A 5 -26.83 8.16 28.81
CA ARG A 5 -25.71 7.48 28.15
C ARG A 5 -24.68 8.55 27.80
N LYS A 6 -23.58 8.60 28.52
CA LYS A 6 -22.38 9.34 28.14
C LYS A 6 -21.84 8.73 26.84
N ALA A 7 -21.91 9.50 25.78
CA ALA A 7 -21.24 9.16 24.52
C ALA A 7 -19.72 9.10 24.76
N GLY A 8 -19.17 7.90 24.75
CA GLY A 8 -17.74 7.69 24.78
C GLY A 8 -17.13 8.24 23.50
N LYS A 9 -16.40 9.32 23.60
CA LYS A 9 -15.57 9.85 22.51
C LYS A 9 -14.51 8.82 22.21
N SER A 10 -14.55 8.23 21.02
CA SER A 10 -13.52 7.32 20.54
C SER A 10 -12.21 8.11 20.36
N HIS A 11 -11.25 7.91 21.24
CA HIS A 11 -9.96 8.60 21.31
C HIS A 11 -9.04 8.37 20.08
N TRP A 12 -9.42 7.50 19.17
CA TRP A 12 -8.56 7.03 18.07
C TRP A 12 -8.48 7.97 16.87
N TYR A 13 -9.43 8.89 16.72
CA TYR A 13 -9.46 9.82 15.59
C TYR A 13 -8.81 11.18 15.89
N HIS A 14 -8.51 11.48 17.15
CA HIS A 14 -8.04 12.81 17.54
C HIS A 14 -6.53 12.99 17.54
N GLU A 15 -5.73 11.93 17.61
CA GLU A 15 -4.26 12.08 17.64
C GLU A 15 -3.64 12.45 16.29
N THR A 16 -4.31 12.16 15.17
CA THR A 16 -3.85 12.60 13.84
C THR A 16 -4.42 13.95 13.42
N GLN A 17 -5.41 14.47 14.15
CA GLN A 17 -6.05 15.77 13.89
C GLN A 17 -5.80 16.79 15.00
N SER A 18 -4.82 16.58 15.88
CA SER A 18 -4.48 17.53 16.93
C SER A 18 -4.09 18.86 16.33
N THR A 19 -5.06 19.75 16.33
CA THR A 19 -4.94 21.21 16.45
C THR A 19 -3.69 21.84 15.81
N MET A 20 -3.71 22.03 14.53
CA MET A 20 -2.92 23.10 13.91
C MET A 20 -3.81 24.34 13.82
N SER A 21 -4.07 24.95 14.95
CA SER A 21 -4.52 26.33 15.00
C SER A 21 -3.32 27.22 14.82
N SER A 22 -3.39 28.09 13.84
CA SER A 22 -2.65 29.35 13.64
C SER A 22 -1.15 29.28 13.34
N GLN A 23 -0.83 29.68 12.11
CA GLN A 23 0.35 30.45 11.73
C GLN A 23 1.70 30.01 12.36
N THR A 24 2.18 28.85 11.89
CA THR A 24 3.61 28.56 11.98
C THR A 24 4.18 28.57 10.55
N PRO A 25 5.34 29.23 10.31
CA PRO A 25 5.99 29.19 9.02
C PRO A 25 6.26 27.75 8.66
N LEU A 26 6.17 27.41 7.36
CA LEU A 26 6.38 26.09 6.76
C LEU A 26 7.16 25.16 7.70
N SER A 27 6.43 24.30 8.39
CA SER A 27 6.99 23.38 9.36
C SER A 27 8.04 22.55 8.64
N LEU A 28 9.29 22.69 9.06
CA LEU A 28 10.39 21.84 8.64
C LEU A 28 9.89 20.39 8.74
N MET A 29 10.03 19.65 7.66
CA MET A 29 9.62 18.26 7.62
C MET A 29 10.24 17.52 8.83
N PRO A 30 9.48 16.79 9.64
CA PRO A 30 10.04 16.10 10.79
C PRO A 30 11.22 15.22 10.40
N GLU A 31 12.23 15.15 11.25
CA GLU A 31 13.50 14.43 11.00
C GLU A 31 13.29 13.01 10.47
N ALA A 32 12.28 12.30 10.97
CA ALA A 32 11.92 10.95 10.52
C ALA A 32 11.52 10.86 9.03
N ALA A 33 11.23 11.97 8.37
CA ALA A 33 10.95 12.00 6.93
C ALA A 33 12.23 12.16 6.07
N TYR A 34 13.35 12.51 6.67
CA TYR A 34 14.64 12.65 5.97
C TYR A 34 15.36 11.30 5.98
N VAL A 35 15.22 10.57 4.89
CA VAL A 35 15.89 9.28 4.68
C VAL A 35 16.60 9.31 3.33
N ASN A 36 17.78 8.69 3.26
CA ASN A 36 18.51 8.52 2.01
C ASN A 36 17.85 7.50 1.09
N ASP A 37 17.26 6.46 1.68
CA ASP A 37 16.57 5.41 0.97
C ASP A 37 15.07 5.41 1.34
N ARG A 38 14.22 5.75 0.40
CA ARG A 38 12.76 5.81 0.63
C ARG A 38 12.09 4.45 0.74
N PHE A 39 12.81 3.37 0.42
CA PHE A 39 12.30 2.02 0.53
C PHE A 39 12.79 1.32 1.81
N LEU A 40 14.10 1.40 2.11
CA LEU A 40 14.67 0.83 3.34
C LEU A 40 14.58 1.79 4.55
N LEU A 41 14.23 3.03 4.31
CA LEU A 41 14.06 4.10 5.30
C LEU A 41 15.38 4.42 6.03
N ASP A 42 15.34 4.43 7.36
CA ASP A 42 16.48 4.67 8.24
C ASP A 42 17.29 3.38 8.55
N LEU A 43 17.03 2.29 7.81
CA LEU A 43 17.83 1.06 7.95
C LEU A 43 19.20 1.25 7.31
N THR A 44 20.23 1.17 8.14
CA THR A 44 21.62 1.18 7.66
C THR A 44 22.06 -0.24 7.36
N VAL A 45 22.09 -0.60 6.09
CA VAL A 45 22.55 -1.89 5.59
C VAL A 45 23.75 -1.66 4.70
N ALA A 46 24.82 -2.45 4.89
CA ALA A 46 26.00 -2.32 4.05
C ALA A 46 25.67 -2.59 2.58
N GLU A 47 26.17 -1.77 1.66
CA GLU A 47 25.92 -1.92 0.21
C GLU A 47 26.28 -3.33 -0.29
N THR A 48 27.36 -3.91 0.20
CA THR A 48 27.77 -5.29 -0.13
C THR A 48 26.72 -6.33 0.24
N ALA A 49 25.97 -6.09 1.31
CA ALA A 49 24.86 -6.96 1.72
C ALA A 49 23.59 -6.73 0.89
N LEU A 50 23.46 -5.60 0.21
CA LEU A 50 22.33 -5.27 -0.67
C LEU A 50 22.54 -5.76 -2.11
N THR A 51 23.78 -5.97 -2.54
CA THR A 51 24.12 -6.39 -3.91
C THR A 51 23.30 -7.59 -4.42
N PRO A 52 23.08 -8.66 -3.64
CA PRO A 52 22.27 -9.79 -4.11
C PRO A 52 20.80 -9.46 -4.38
N PHE A 53 20.31 -8.35 -3.85
CA PHE A 53 18.90 -7.92 -3.92
C PHE A 53 18.66 -6.79 -4.93
N GLU A 54 19.69 -6.27 -5.57
CA GLU A 54 19.59 -5.11 -6.46
C GLU A 54 18.59 -5.30 -7.61
N SER A 55 18.44 -6.50 -8.10
CA SER A 55 17.54 -6.81 -9.23
C SER A 55 16.08 -6.39 -8.96
N TRP A 56 15.60 -6.54 -7.74
CA TRP A 56 14.27 -6.11 -7.33
C TRP A 56 14.30 -4.86 -6.44
N LEU A 57 15.38 -4.61 -5.69
CA LEU A 57 15.49 -3.46 -4.78
C LEU A 57 15.52 -2.13 -5.55
N LYS A 58 16.28 -2.08 -6.64
CA LYS A 58 16.33 -0.88 -7.50
C LYS A 58 14.96 -0.49 -8.07
N PRO A 59 14.19 -1.38 -8.71
CA PRO A 59 12.83 -1.04 -9.12
C PRO A 59 11.87 -0.78 -7.95
N ALA A 60 12.08 -1.36 -6.77
CA ALA A 60 11.29 -1.05 -5.58
C ALA A 60 11.50 0.40 -5.08
N ARG A 61 12.75 0.87 -5.07
CA ARG A 61 13.10 2.28 -4.80
C ARG A 61 12.46 3.23 -5.80
N GLN A 62 12.52 2.90 -7.09
CA GLN A 62 11.88 3.67 -8.15
C GLN A 62 10.34 3.69 -8.00
N LEU A 63 9.75 2.57 -7.59
CA LEU A 63 8.31 2.49 -7.35
C LEU A 63 7.88 3.39 -6.19
N ALA A 64 8.69 3.50 -5.12
CA ALA A 64 8.44 4.46 -4.06
C ALA A 64 8.37 5.90 -4.58
N ASP A 65 9.24 6.28 -5.53
CA ASP A 65 9.24 7.62 -6.11
C ASP A 65 8.03 7.87 -7.02
N VAL A 66 7.58 6.86 -7.75
CA VAL A 66 6.40 6.94 -8.62
C VAL A 66 5.11 7.02 -7.80
N LEU A 67 4.97 6.20 -6.75
CA LEU A 67 3.78 6.20 -5.90
C LEU A 67 3.68 7.46 -5.04
N PHE A 68 4.83 8.01 -4.60
CA PHE A 68 4.93 9.16 -3.72
C PHE A 68 5.80 10.28 -4.33
N PRO A 69 5.41 10.84 -5.47
CA PRO A 69 6.17 11.90 -6.11
C PRO A 69 6.23 13.16 -5.21
N ARG A 70 7.23 14.01 -5.44
CA ARG A 70 7.35 15.27 -4.69
C ARG A 70 6.19 16.23 -4.95
N THR A 71 5.68 16.22 -6.17
CA THR A 71 4.55 17.04 -6.59
C THR A 71 3.49 16.14 -7.21
N VAL A 72 2.28 16.23 -6.71
CA VAL A 72 1.10 15.54 -7.25
C VAL A 72 0.26 16.60 -7.97
N LEU A 73 0.05 16.41 -9.26
CA LEU A 73 -0.89 17.22 -10.02
C LEU A 73 -2.29 16.65 -9.81
N ASN A 74 -3.19 17.49 -9.32
CA ASN A 74 -4.59 17.16 -9.19
C ASN A 74 -5.35 17.74 -10.39
N ASP A 75 -5.99 16.88 -11.13
CA ASP A 75 -6.87 17.23 -12.25
C ASP A 75 -8.09 16.31 -12.26
N ARG A 76 -8.95 16.43 -13.25
CA ARG A 76 -10.19 15.63 -13.36
C ARG A 76 -9.95 14.13 -13.47
N LEU A 77 -8.78 13.70 -13.93
CA LEU A 77 -8.40 12.29 -14.10
C LEU A 77 -7.57 11.77 -12.94
N HIS A 78 -6.90 12.67 -12.23
CA HIS A 78 -5.98 12.41 -11.12
C HIS A 78 -6.47 13.13 -9.87
N THR A 79 -7.50 12.55 -9.25
CA THR A 79 -8.17 13.21 -8.12
C THR A 79 -7.55 12.84 -6.76
N PHE A 80 -6.63 11.87 -6.73
CA PHE A 80 -6.03 11.33 -5.51
C PHE A 80 -4.83 12.17 -5.08
N SER A 81 -5.04 13.02 -4.09
CA SER A 81 -4.08 14.04 -3.62
C SER A 81 -2.86 13.44 -2.91
N ALA A 82 -1.82 14.28 -2.73
CA ALA A 82 -0.63 13.89 -1.96
C ALA A 82 -0.97 13.53 -0.50
N TYR A 83 -1.85 14.28 0.13
CA TYR A 83 -2.34 14.01 1.48
C TYR A 83 -3.04 12.66 1.57
N GLU A 84 -3.95 12.36 0.65
CA GLU A 84 -4.69 11.09 0.61
C GLU A 84 -3.76 9.90 0.34
N ARG A 85 -2.73 10.05 -0.51
CA ARG A 85 -1.70 9.02 -0.72
C ARG A 85 -0.93 8.70 0.55
N MET A 86 -0.48 9.74 1.28
CA MET A 86 0.24 9.56 2.53
C MET A 86 -0.65 9.01 3.64
N SER A 87 -1.92 9.44 3.72
CA SER A 87 -2.91 8.89 4.66
C SER A 87 -3.19 7.40 4.39
N THR A 88 -3.30 7.02 3.12
CA THR A 88 -3.42 5.61 2.71
C THR A 88 -2.21 4.79 3.13
N ALA A 89 -1.01 5.30 2.88
CA ALA A 89 0.25 4.64 3.23
C ALA A 89 0.41 4.50 4.75
N LEU A 90 0.13 5.56 5.51
CA LEU A 90 0.17 5.53 6.97
C LEU A 90 -0.83 4.52 7.54
N THR A 91 -2.07 4.53 7.04
CA THR A 91 -3.11 3.58 7.46
C THR A 91 -2.68 2.14 7.20
N ALA A 92 -2.14 1.84 6.01
CA ALA A 92 -1.62 0.51 5.69
C ALA A 92 -0.43 0.13 6.59
N ALA A 93 0.52 1.06 6.82
CA ALA A 93 1.67 0.85 7.71
C ALA A 93 1.24 0.53 9.15
N GLN A 94 0.21 1.21 9.65
CA GLN A 94 -0.37 0.93 10.97
C GLN A 94 -0.98 -0.46 11.05
N VAL A 95 -1.69 -0.90 10.00
CA VAL A 95 -2.28 -2.25 9.94
C VAL A 95 -1.19 -3.31 9.91
N PHE A 96 -0.11 -3.10 9.14
CA PHE A 96 1.03 -4.03 9.11
C PHE A 96 1.90 -3.95 10.38
N GLY A 97 1.68 -2.99 11.26
CA GLY A 97 2.27 -2.93 12.59
C GLY A 97 3.76 -2.58 12.64
N VAL A 98 4.38 -2.14 11.54
CA VAL A 98 5.82 -1.82 11.49
C VAL A 98 6.05 -0.37 11.89
N GLN A 99 6.49 -0.13 13.11
CA GLN A 99 6.66 1.20 13.70
C GLN A 99 7.53 2.14 12.85
N ARG A 100 8.58 1.64 12.22
CA ARG A 100 9.47 2.41 11.35
C ARG A 100 8.72 3.06 10.18
N LEU A 101 7.87 2.28 9.51
CA LEU A 101 7.03 2.79 8.42
C LEU A 101 6.03 3.82 8.94
N CYS A 102 5.40 3.56 10.09
CA CYS A 102 4.44 4.50 10.68
C CYS A 102 5.08 5.85 10.97
N ARG A 103 6.28 5.87 11.57
CA ARG A 103 7.03 7.10 11.82
C ARG A 103 7.32 7.87 10.54
N TYR A 104 7.82 7.18 9.52
CA TYR A 104 8.18 7.77 8.26
C TYR A 104 6.97 8.37 7.53
N TYR A 105 5.89 7.61 7.38
CA TYR A 105 4.70 8.09 6.67
C TYR A 105 3.94 9.17 7.46
N ALA A 106 3.91 9.10 8.79
CA ALA A 106 3.37 10.15 9.65
C ALA A 106 4.17 11.46 9.51
N ALA A 107 5.50 11.37 9.54
CA ALA A 107 6.38 12.52 9.37
C ALA A 107 6.25 13.19 7.99
N ARG A 108 5.95 12.41 6.95
CA ARG A 108 5.72 12.93 5.60
C ARG A 108 4.30 13.45 5.39
N LEU A 109 3.34 12.95 6.15
CA LEU A 109 1.96 13.43 6.11
C LEU A 109 1.80 14.79 6.80
N ALA A 110 2.47 14.97 7.94
CA ALA A 110 2.29 16.13 8.81
C ALA A 110 2.40 17.50 8.11
N PRO A 111 3.37 17.75 7.19
CA PRO A 111 3.50 19.06 6.53
C PRO A 111 2.56 19.25 5.34
N LEU A 112 1.82 18.21 4.92
CA LEU A 112 0.94 18.33 3.76
C LEU A 112 -0.36 19.04 4.14
N PRO A 113 -0.90 19.89 3.24
CA PRO A 113 -2.19 20.51 3.47
C PRO A 113 -3.26 19.39 3.56
N GLY A 114 -3.93 19.34 4.71
CA GLY A 114 -5.06 18.44 4.93
C GLY A 114 -6.26 18.77 4.06
N PRO A 115 -7.29 17.91 4.04
CA PRO A 115 -8.54 18.22 3.39
C PRO A 115 -9.15 19.47 4.02
N ASP A 116 -9.99 20.16 3.26
CA ASP A 116 -10.79 21.23 3.83
C ASP A 116 -11.75 20.69 4.91
N ALA A 117 -12.33 21.57 5.71
CA ALA A 117 -13.23 21.17 6.79
C ALA A 117 -14.64 20.75 6.31
N SER A 118 -14.85 20.60 4.98
CA SER A 118 -16.12 20.21 4.41
C SER A 118 -16.51 18.78 4.81
N ARG A 119 -17.79 18.51 4.83
CA ARG A 119 -18.32 17.17 5.10
C ARG A 119 -17.89 16.19 4.01
N GLU A 120 -17.89 16.64 2.78
CA GLU A 120 -17.52 15.88 1.59
C GLU A 120 -16.05 15.42 1.65
N SER A 121 -15.15 16.33 1.93
CA SER A 121 -13.70 16.02 2.08
C SER A 121 -13.43 15.08 3.23
N ASN A 122 -14.09 15.27 4.37
CA ASN A 122 -13.96 14.38 5.53
C ASN A 122 -14.51 12.97 5.22
N GLN A 123 -15.68 12.89 4.55
CA GLN A 123 -16.27 11.62 4.13
C GLN A 123 -15.36 10.90 3.13
N ARG A 124 -14.79 11.62 2.17
CA ARG A 124 -13.86 11.07 1.19
C ARG A 124 -12.62 10.47 1.87
N LEU A 125 -11.98 11.21 2.77
CA LEU A 125 -10.82 10.71 3.49
C LEU A 125 -11.17 9.49 4.38
N ALA A 126 -12.34 9.51 5.03
CA ALA A 126 -12.82 8.39 5.83
C ALA A 126 -13.01 7.12 4.98
N GLN A 127 -13.61 7.22 3.80
CA GLN A 127 -13.78 6.09 2.88
C GLN A 127 -12.43 5.54 2.38
N ILE A 128 -11.49 6.41 2.03
CA ILE A 128 -10.15 6.02 1.60
C ILE A 128 -9.44 5.24 2.71
N THR A 129 -9.42 5.78 3.94
CA THR A 129 -8.71 5.16 5.08
C THR A 129 -9.41 3.88 5.53
N GLN A 130 -10.73 3.81 5.50
CA GLN A 130 -11.49 2.60 5.78
C GLN A 130 -11.15 1.50 4.77
N TYR A 131 -11.18 1.82 3.47
CA TYR A 131 -10.82 0.89 2.41
C TYR A 131 -9.37 0.39 2.58
N ALA A 132 -8.43 1.31 2.85
CA ALA A 132 -7.03 0.96 3.07
C ALA A 132 -6.86 -0.01 4.25
N ARG A 133 -7.55 0.23 5.36
CA ARG A 133 -7.54 -0.65 6.53
C ARG A 133 -8.08 -2.03 6.22
N GLN A 134 -9.21 -2.09 5.52
CA GLN A 134 -9.84 -3.36 5.15
C GLN A 134 -8.96 -4.16 4.18
N LEU A 135 -8.44 -3.52 3.13
CA LEU A 135 -7.59 -4.20 2.16
C LEU A 135 -6.27 -4.67 2.77
N ALA A 136 -5.65 -3.87 3.65
CA ALA A 136 -4.41 -4.24 4.31
C ALA A 136 -4.59 -5.37 5.34
N GLY A 137 -5.69 -5.36 6.11
CA GLY A 137 -5.91 -6.30 7.20
C GLY A 137 -6.68 -7.56 6.81
N SER A 138 -7.61 -7.44 5.87
CA SER A 138 -8.52 -8.54 5.49
C SER A 138 -8.95 -8.40 4.02
N PRO A 139 -8.06 -8.69 3.05
CA PRO A 139 -8.36 -8.49 1.63
C PRO A 139 -9.64 -9.18 1.14
N SER A 140 -10.02 -10.28 1.78
CA SER A 140 -11.21 -11.07 1.43
C SER A 140 -12.55 -10.33 1.64
N VAL A 141 -12.56 -9.24 2.44
CA VAL A 141 -13.79 -8.44 2.66
C VAL A 141 -14.00 -7.41 1.55
N ILE A 142 -13.00 -7.17 0.70
CA ILE A 142 -13.09 -6.23 -0.41
C ILE A 142 -13.93 -6.82 -1.52
N ASN A 143 -15.11 -6.27 -1.68
CA ASN A 143 -16.09 -6.65 -2.70
C ASN A 143 -16.35 -5.49 -3.68
N THR A 144 -17.31 -5.68 -4.58
CA THR A 144 -17.70 -4.64 -5.54
C THR A 144 -18.22 -3.39 -4.83
N ARG A 145 -19.01 -3.56 -3.75
CA ARG A 145 -19.56 -2.43 -2.99
C ARG A 145 -18.49 -1.55 -2.37
N ALA A 146 -17.42 -2.14 -1.84
CA ALA A 146 -16.30 -1.37 -1.29
C ALA A 146 -15.62 -0.48 -2.33
N ARG A 147 -15.55 -0.93 -3.60
CA ARG A 147 -15.02 -0.12 -4.71
C ARG A 147 -16.00 0.94 -5.19
N GLU A 148 -17.30 0.63 -5.21
CA GLU A 148 -18.34 1.60 -5.52
C GLU A 148 -18.35 2.76 -4.54
N GLN A 149 -18.15 2.49 -3.25
CA GLN A 149 -18.04 3.52 -2.21
C GLN A 149 -16.87 4.48 -2.44
N LEU A 150 -15.75 4.02 -3.02
CA LEU A 150 -14.68 4.92 -3.44
C LEU A 150 -15.10 5.81 -4.63
N ALA A 151 -15.85 5.26 -5.58
CA ALA A 151 -16.37 6.04 -6.70
C ALA A 151 -17.42 7.06 -6.25
N GLU A 152 -18.28 6.73 -5.28
CA GLU A 152 -19.29 7.62 -4.69
C GLU A 152 -18.67 8.88 -4.06
N VAL A 153 -17.43 8.79 -3.57
CA VAL A 153 -16.69 9.95 -3.03
C VAL A 153 -15.76 10.59 -4.07
N GLY A 154 -15.99 10.33 -5.35
CA GLY A 154 -15.32 11.01 -6.47
C GLY A 154 -13.93 10.48 -6.82
N LEU A 155 -13.57 9.25 -6.40
CA LEU A 155 -12.34 8.60 -6.85
C LEU A 155 -12.56 7.93 -8.21
N THR A 156 -11.59 8.12 -9.09
CA THR A 156 -11.60 7.48 -10.41
C THR A 156 -11.18 6.00 -10.30
N ALA A 157 -11.45 5.25 -11.34
CA ALA A 157 -10.96 3.87 -11.42
C ALA A 157 -9.42 3.77 -11.41
N ARG A 158 -8.73 4.80 -11.93
CA ARG A 158 -7.27 4.92 -11.84
C ARG A 158 -6.82 5.18 -10.39
N ASP A 159 -7.51 6.06 -9.69
CA ASP A 159 -7.21 6.34 -8.28
C ASP A 159 -7.39 5.10 -7.42
N THR A 160 -8.44 4.31 -7.66
CA THR A 160 -8.66 3.02 -6.99
C THR A 160 -7.51 2.04 -7.24
N VAL A 161 -7.01 1.94 -8.48
CA VAL A 161 -5.83 1.13 -8.80
C VAL A 161 -4.60 1.63 -8.03
N LEU A 162 -4.39 2.95 -8.00
CA LEU A 162 -3.26 3.55 -7.30
C LEU A 162 -3.32 3.32 -5.78
N ILE A 163 -4.51 3.42 -5.17
CA ILE A 163 -4.73 3.06 -3.77
C ILE A 163 -4.30 1.61 -3.51
N ASN A 164 -4.74 0.67 -4.35
CA ASN A 164 -4.39 -0.74 -4.22
C ASN A 164 -2.88 -0.97 -4.36
N GLN A 165 -2.24 -0.28 -5.30
CA GLN A 165 -0.78 -0.35 -5.49
C GLN A 165 -0.02 0.21 -4.30
N ILE A 166 -0.46 1.32 -3.71
CA ILE A 166 0.14 1.89 -2.50
C ILE A 166 0.02 0.90 -1.35
N ILE A 167 -1.16 0.33 -1.09
CA ILE A 167 -1.36 -0.63 0.01
C ILE A 167 -0.48 -1.87 -0.19
N GLY A 168 -0.45 -2.43 -1.41
CA GLY A 168 0.41 -3.56 -1.74
C GLY A 168 1.90 -3.24 -1.58
N PHE A 169 2.32 -2.05 -2.02
CA PHE A 169 3.70 -1.58 -1.85
C PHE A 169 4.08 -1.46 -0.37
N ILE A 170 3.22 -0.86 0.47
CA ILE A 170 3.47 -0.74 1.91
C ILE A 170 3.56 -2.11 2.57
N GLY A 171 2.72 -3.06 2.18
CA GLY A 171 2.80 -4.44 2.66
C GLY A 171 4.10 -5.14 2.26
N PHE A 172 4.57 -4.92 1.05
CA PHE A 172 5.87 -5.40 0.58
C PHE A 172 7.02 -4.75 1.36
N GLN A 173 7.02 -3.42 1.45
CA GLN A 173 8.03 -2.65 2.19
C GLN A 173 8.10 -3.07 3.66
N ALA A 174 6.96 -3.27 4.32
CA ALA A 174 6.88 -3.69 5.72
C ALA A 174 7.58 -5.03 5.95
N ARG A 175 7.33 -6.01 5.08
CA ARG A 175 7.94 -7.34 5.16
C ARG A 175 9.44 -7.30 4.89
N VAL A 176 9.87 -6.55 3.89
CA VAL A 176 11.29 -6.36 3.57
C VAL A 176 12.01 -5.64 4.70
N ALA A 177 11.45 -4.56 5.25
CA ALA A 177 12.01 -3.85 6.38
C ALA A 177 12.17 -4.77 7.60
N ALA A 178 11.16 -5.60 7.91
CA ALA A 178 11.24 -6.57 9.01
C ALA A 178 12.36 -7.60 8.79
N ILE A 179 12.53 -8.11 7.58
CA ILE A 179 13.60 -9.05 7.23
C ILE A 179 14.98 -8.41 7.42
N PHE A 180 15.20 -7.21 6.88
CA PHE A 180 16.47 -6.50 7.04
C PHE A 180 16.73 -6.08 8.48
N GLN A 181 15.70 -5.71 9.26
CA GLN A 181 15.84 -5.50 10.70
C GLN A 181 16.35 -6.76 11.40
N ALA A 182 15.77 -7.93 11.07
CA ALA A 182 16.22 -9.20 11.64
C ALA A 182 17.69 -9.52 11.24
N PHE A 183 18.09 -9.29 9.99
CA PHE A 183 19.48 -9.45 9.56
C PHE A 183 20.43 -8.51 10.30
N CYS A 184 20.01 -7.28 10.57
CA CYS A 184 20.77 -6.32 11.36
C CYS A 184 20.68 -6.55 12.87
N ARG A 185 20.01 -7.62 13.32
CA ARG A 185 19.74 -7.93 14.73
C ARG A 185 19.03 -6.79 15.48
N LEU A 186 18.24 -6.01 14.76
CA LEU A 186 17.41 -4.95 15.32
C LEU A 186 16.04 -5.53 15.72
N PRO A 187 15.47 -5.08 16.85
CA PRO A 187 14.15 -5.55 17.24
C PRO A 187 13.08 -5.08 16.24
N VAL A 188 12.26 -6.02 15.77
CA VAL A 188 11.04 -5.67 15.05
C VAL A 188 10.00 -5.29 16.09
N ARG A 189 9.68 -4.00 16.18
CA ARG A 189 8.67 -3.50 17.09
C ARG A 189 7.33 -3.46 16.37
N GLU A 190 6.39 -4.24 16.87
CA GLU A 190 4.99 -4.19 16.47
C GLU A 190 4.26 -3.09 17.26
N LEU A 191 3.25 -2.49 16.65
CA LEU A 191 2.39 -1.53 17.35
C LEU A 191 1.49 -2.28 18.34
N PRO A 192 1.46 -1.87 19.62
CA PRO A 192 0.58 -2.49 20.61
C PRO A 192 -0.91 -2.37 20.21
N GLY A 193 -1.68 -3.41 20.48
CA GLY A 193 -3.13 -3.39 20.30
C GLY A 193 -3.63 -3.65 18.86
N GLN A 194 -2.73 -3.92 17.92
CA GLN A 194 -3.11 -4.44 16.60
C GLN A 194 -2.86 -5.95 16.57
N GLU A 195 -3.92 -6.73 16.74
CA GLU A 195 -3.84 -8.17 16.49
C GLU A 195 -3.76 -8.39 14.97
N MET A 196 -2.55 -8.66 14.50
CA MET A 196 -2.40 -9.23 13.17
C MET A 196 -3.00 -10.64 13.18
N GLN A 197 -3.81 -10.96 12.20
CA GLN A 197 -4.28 -12.31 11.99
C GLN A 197 -3.07 -13.21 11.71
N ARG A 198 -2.52 -13.82 12.77
CA ARG A 198 -1.25 -14.57 12.72
C ARG A 198 -1.36 -15.85 11.89
N PHE A 199 -2.58 -16.37 11.72
CA PHE A 199 -2.82 -17.58 10.96
C PHE A 199 -4.15 -17.47 10.22
N ALA A 200 -4.14 -17.75 8.93
CA ALA A 200 -5.36 -18.04 8.20
C ALA A 200 -6.02 -19.29 8.80
N ARG A 201 -7.35 -19.30 8.92
CA ARG A 201 -8.07 -20.52 9.28
C ARG A 201 -7.67 -21.61 8.32
N ALA A 202 -7.43 -22.83 8.84
CA ALA A 202 -7.15 -23.99 8.00
C ALA A 202 -8.30 -24.17 7.00
N ALA A 203 -8.11 -23.69 5.79
CA ALA A 203 -9.03 -23.90 4.70
C ALA A 203 -8.66 -25.21 4.00
N ARG A 204 -9.65 -25.97 3.57
CA ARG A 204 -9.42 -27.10 2.66
C ARG A 204 -8.98 -26.48 1.33
N PHE A 205 -7.83 -26.88 0.84
CA PHE A 205 -7.41 -26.53 -0.52
C PHE A 205 -8.40 -27.22 -1.48
N GLN A 206 -9.26 -26.42 -2.09
CA GLN A 206 -10.12 -26.87 -3.17
C GLN A 206 -9.44 -26.53 -4.47
N ASN A 207 -9.39 -27.48 -5.38
CA ASN A 207 -8.93 -27.23 -6.72
C ASN A 207 -9.99 -26.34 -7.42
N PRO A 208 -9.74 -25.05 -7.69
CA PRO A 208 -10.75 -24.20 -8.28
C PRO A 208 -11.01 -24.68 -9.71
N GLN A 209 -12.21 -25.15 -9.97
CA GLN A 209 -12.66 -25.50 -11.32
C GLN A 209 -12.86 -24.25 -12.20
N THR A 210 -12.81 -23.06 -11.59
CA THR A 210 -13.00 -21.78 -12.27
C THR A 210 -11.69 -21.04 -12.42
N ILE A 211 -11.42 -20.56 -13.62
CA ILE A 211 -10.30 -19.62 -13.88
C ILE A 211 -10.55 -18.36 -13.06
N TRP A 212 -9.58 -18.01 -12.21
CA TRP A 212 -9.63 -16.76 -11.46
C TRP A 212 -9.70 -15.56 -12.42
N ARG A 213 -10.61 -14.65 -12.16
CA ARG A 213 -10.75 -13.40 -12.90
C ARG A 213 -10.68 -12.22 -11.91
N PRO A 214 -10.01 -11.10 -12.29
CA PRO A 214 -10.04 -9.90 -11.47
C PRO A 214 -11.48 -9.46 -11.23
N ALA A 215 -11.82 -9.18 -9.97
CA ALA A 215 -13.15 -8.68 -9.61
C ALA A 215 -13.36 -7.21 -10.02
N ALA A 216 -12.29 -6.49 -10.36
CA ALA A 216 -12.38 -5.16 -10.93
C ALA A 216 -12.89 -5.24 -12.38
N SER A 217 -13.79 -4.32 -12.75
CA SER A 217 -14.23 -4.16 -14.13
C SER A 217 -13.03 -4.05 -15.05
N LEU A 218 -12.90 -5.00 -15.97
CA LEU A 218 -11.89 -4.94 -17.00
C LEU A 218 -12.18 -3.71 -17.86
N VAL A 219 -11.22 -2.83 -18.01
CA VAL A 219 -11.34 -1.74 -18.96
C VAL A 219 -11.29 -2.36 -20.34
N GLU A 220 -12.26 -2.04 -21.17
CA GLU A 220 -12.11 -2.22 -22.62
C GLU A 220 -10.93 -1.36 -23.06
N TYR A 221 -9.81 -2.02 -23.37
CA TYR A 221 -8.64 -1.31 -23.85
C TYR A 221 -8.88 -0.87 -25.30
N PRO A 222 -8.51 0.36 -25.64
CA PRO A 222 -8.37 0.73 -27.03
C PRO A 222 -7.37 -0.26 -27.70
N PRO A 223 -7.58 -0.63 -28.97
CA PRO A 223 -6.75 -1.62 -29.68
C PRO A 223 -5.23 -1.36 -29.63
N ALA A 224 -4.83 -0.10 -29.44
CA ALA A 224 -3.44 0.30 -29.30
C ALA A 224 -2.70 -0.35 -28.10
N HIS A 225 -3.42 -0.68 -27.03
CA HIS A 225 -2.82 -1.30 -25.85
C HIS A 225 -2.68 -2.83 -25.95
N THR A 226 -3.27 -3.44 -26.94
CA THR A 226 -3.13 -4.88 -27.20
C THR A 226 -1.69 -5.24 -27.55
N LYS A 227 -0.91 -4.31 -28.13
CA LYS A 227 0.53 -4.51 -28.40
C LYS A 227 1.37 -4.52 -27.12
N VAL A 228 1.01 -3.72 -26.11
CA VAL A 228 1.70 -3.67 -24.82
C VAL A 228 1.47 -4.96 -24.03
N ARG A 229 0.27 -5.55 -24.12
CA ARG A 229 -0.07 -6.81 -23.46
C ARG A 229 0.81 -8.00 -23.86
N ARG A 230 1.38 -7.98 -25.08
CA ARG A 230 2.29 -9.03 -25.59
C ARG A 230 3.71 -8.92 -25.04
N GLN A 231 4.09 -7.84 -24.39
CA GLN A 231 5.44 -7.61 -23.86
C GLN A 231 5.65 -8.17 -22.44
N TYR A 232 4.59 -8.50 -21.73
CA TYR A 232 4.71 -9.01 -20.36
C TYR A 232 5.05 -10.51 -20.37
N SER A 233 6.16 -10.85 -19.72
CA SER A 233 6.76 -12.19 -19.77
C SER A 233 6.06 -13.22 -18.87
N SER A 234 5.32 -12.81 -17.86
CA SER A 234 4.64 -13.72 -16.94
C SER A 234 3.13 -13.79 -17.17
N SER A 235 2.56 -14.99 -17.05
CA SER A 235 1.11 -15.19 -17.12
C SER A 235 0.34 -14.40 -16.07
N GLN A 236 0.93 -14.20 -14.89
CA GLN A 236 0.35 -13.40 -13.81
C GLN A 236 0.27 -11.93 -14.19
N CYS A 237 1.35 -11.36 -14.73
CA CYS A 237 1.35 -9.97 -15.20
C CYS A 237 0.36 -9.79 -16.35
N GLN A 238 0.23 -10.76 -17.25
CA GLN A 238 -0.77 -10.73 -18.33
C GLN A 238 -2.21 -10.69 -17.82
N MET A 239 -2.53 -11.44 -16.74
CA MET A 239 -3.86 -11.40 -16.13
C MET A 239 -4.14 -10.07 -15.42
N MET A 240 -3.14 -9.47 -14.78
CA MET A 240 -3.29 -8.23 -14.02
C MET A 240 -3.22 -6.98 -14.90
N ALA A 241 -2.57 -7.07 -16.07
CA ALA A 241 -2.38 -5.95 -16.98
C ALA A 241 -3.67 -5.18 -17.30
N PRO A 242 -4.83 -5.81 -17.58
CA PRO A 242 -6.07 -5.10 -17.84
C PRO A 242 -6.48 -4.11 -16.75
N VAL A 243 -6.12 -4.35 -15.51
CA VAL A 243 -6.43 -3.45 -14.39
C VAL A 243 -5.29 -2.47 -14.15
N LEU A 244 -4.04 -2.96 -14.10
CA LEU A 244 -2.87 -2.18 -13.68
C LEU A 244 -2.38 -1.21 -14.74
N MET A 245 -2.71 -1.43 -16.02
CA MET A 245 -2.39 -0.52 -17.13
C MET A 245 -3.09 0.85 -17.04
N ARG A 246 -3.94 1.05 -16.06
CA ARG A 246 -4.47 2.39 -15.71
C ARG A 246 -3.37 3.30 -15.14
N ASP A 247 -2.30 2.71 -14.60
CA ASP A 247 -1.08 3.40 -14.22
C ASP A 247 0.15 2.63 -14.75
N PRO A 248 0.53 2.84 -16.03
CA PRO A 248 1.57 2.06 -16.70
C PRO A 248 2.94 2.20 -16.06
N SER A 249 3.25 3.35 -15.48
CA SER A 249 4.56 3.64 -14.89
C SER A 249 4.81 2.79 -13.64
N SER A 250 3.86 2.73 -12.74
CA SER A 250 3.97 1.87 -11.55
C SER A 250 3.86 0.38 -11.92
N PHE A 251 3.02 0.03 -12.90
CA PHE A 251 2.89 -1.35 -13.34
C PHE A 251 4.19 -1.91 -13.92
N ALA A 252 4.91 -1.15 -14.74
CA ALA A 252 6.19 -1.58 -15.30
C ALA A 252 7.24 -1.87 -14.22
N LEU A 253 7.27 -1.09 -13.15
CA LEU A 253 8.16 -1.32 -12.02
C LEU A 253 7.74 -2.52 -11.18
N LEU A 254 6.45 -2.67 -10.93
CA LEU A 254 5.90 -3.84 -10.24
C LEU A 254 6.20 -5.13 -11.00
N GLU A 255 6.05 -5.15 -12.32
CA GLU A 255 6.42 -6.28 -13.15
C GLU A 255 7.91 -6.65 -13.00
N ARG A 256 8.79 -5.64 -13.03
CA ARG A 256 10.23 -5.86 -12.82
C ARG A 256 10.54 -6.45 -11.46
N ILE A 257 9.86 -5.99 -10.40
CA ILE A 257 10.00 -6.56 -9.05
C ILE A 257 9.57 -8.03 -9.06
N LEU A 258 8.37 -8.32 -9.57
CA LEU A 258 7.81 -9.68 -9.59
C LEU A 258 8.67 -10.64 -10.41
N THR A 259 9.12 -10.23 -11.62
CA THR A 259 9.99 -11.05 -12.47
C THR A 259 11.34 -11.31 -11.81
N SER A 260 11.94 -10.29 -11.21
CA SER A 260 13.23 -10.44 -10.53
C SER A 260 13.15 -11.37 -9.32
N THR A 261 12.07 -11.30 -8.54
CA THR A 261 11.89 -12.17 -7.37
C THR A 261 11.58 -13.61 -7.74
N LEU A 262 10.89 -13.84 -8.86
CA LEU A 262 10.56 -15.18 -9.33
C LEU A 262 11.77 -15.90 -9.94
N HIS A 263 12.74 -15.18 -10.48
CA HIS A 263 13.93 -15.74 -11.15
C HIS A 263 15.17 -15.83 -10.27
N THR A 264 15.18 -15.22 -9.08
CA THR A 264 16.33 -15.30 -8.19
C THR A 264 16.37 -16.64 -7.46
N ALA A 265 17.29 -17.48 -7.90
CA ALA A 265 18.16 -18.42 -7.15
C ALA A 265 17.56 -19.26 -6.00
N SER A 266 16.28 -19.48 -5.92
CA SER A 266 15.77 -20.57 -5.09
C SER A 266 15.73 -21.85 -5.93
N PRO A 267 16.19 -23.00 -5.37
CA PRO A 267 16.00 -24.27 -6.06
C PRO A 267 14.53 -24.39 -6.51
N PRO A 268 14.27 -24.86 -7.74
CA PRO A 268 12.90 -24.99 -8.26
C PRO A 268 11.94 -25.74 -7.31
N SER A 269 12.48 -26.61 -6.46
CA SER A 269 11.75 -27.35 -5.44
C SER A 269 11.19 -26.48 -4.29
N LEU A 270 11.80 -25.33 -3.98
CA LEU A 270 11.34 -24.44 -2.90
C LEU A 270 10.22 -23.49 -3.35
N HIS A 271 10.09 -23.19 -4.64
CA HIS A 271 9.06 -22.31 -5.16
C HIS A 271 7.63 -22.73 -4.78
N PRO A 272 7.22 -23.99 -5.01
CA PRO A 272 5.89 -24.45 -4.61
C PRO A 272 5.67 -24.36 -3.09
N LEU A 273 6.70 -24.67 -2.29
CA LEU A 273 6.62 -24.61 -0.83
C LEU A 273 6.44 -23.15 -0.35
N ILE A 274 7.21 -22.21 -0.87
CA ILE A 274 7.08 -20.78 -0.54
C ILE A 274 5.69 -20.28 -0.94
N THR A 275 5.24 -20.61 -2.14
CA THR A 275 3.90 -20.22 -2.63
C THR A 275 2.81 -20.80 -1.74
N LEU A 276 2.92 -22.06 -1.34
CA LEU A 276 1.98 -22.72 -0.44
C LEU A 276 1.95 -22.04 0.93
N LEU A 277 3.11 -21.77 1.51
CA LEU A 277 3.22 -21.11 2.82
C LEU A 277 2.66 -19.68 2.77
N THR A 278 3.01 -18.91 1.76
CA THR A 278 2.50 -17.53 1.62
C THR A 278 0.99 -17.50 1.39
N SER A 279 0.44 -18.41 0.61
CA SER A 279 -1.02 -18.51 0.40
C SER A 279 -1.78 -18.96 1.65
N ARG A 280 -1.10 -19.63 2.60
CA ARG A 280 -1.70 -20.04 3.86
C ARG A 280 -1.65 -18.94 4.94
N ILE A 281 -0.67 -18.05 4.86
CA ILE A 281 -0.48 -16.96 5.83
C ILE A 281 -1.35 -15.74 5.47
N ASN A 282 -1.65 -15.55 4.19
CA ASN A 282 -2.51 -14.47 3.69
C ASN A 282 -3.91 -15.00 3.44
#